data_badfab1880f5a9cbba633cda7196f2f3
#
_entry.id   badfab1880f5a9cbba633cda7196f2f3
#
_cell.length_a   1.000
_cell.length_b   1.000
_cell.length_c   1.000
_cell.angle_alpha   90.00
_cell.angle_beta   90.00
_cell.angle_gamma   90.00
#
_symmetry.space_group_name_H-M   'P 1'
#
loop_
_entity.id
_entity.type
_entity.pdbx_description
1 polymer ?
#
loop_
_entity_poly.entity_id
_entity_poly.type
_entity_poly.pdbx_seq_one_letter_code
_entity_poly.pdbx_strand_id
1 'polypeptide(L)'
;MWARKKIDIPAIQIIKGIGRCLSPIADTNSLWQIEALWPNTLPVLSVRSGFDLLMGSVDWPPGSEVLMSGLTIPDMPTIVKEHQFQVVPVDLQPSSLYPSAATIKSKITTNTRAIVVAHLFGQRQDLSEIAMLAHSKGIMLIEDCAQAYCENQHQGSECADVSMFSFGPIKTNTALGGGLIKVRDANLLGRLKDRQQTLPKQTNAKYAKRLLKYLWIKGLCTRMGTRAFYQGCRLLGKDHDLVASQLARSFPAGELINRIRYRPSGALLAEMNDRLHRYNCCAMDTRIRRAMSLRNRIDAPCSVVGFKDSAHWVFAIRAIRCPNRNGLVQHLWNNGFDATTRCSLKPISQELKHTNQLHGEIVFLPFEDSMPDKELLRMANCLNGYFAWQSNETSETFPQSNSVS
;
A
#
# COMPACT_ATOMS: atom_id res chain seq x y z
N MET A 1 -8.38 -20.33 -9.91
CA MET A 1 -7.17 -19.49 -9.74
C MET A 1 -7.34 -18.63 -8.51
N TRP A 2 -6.31 -18.51 -7.68
CA TRP A 2 -6.30 -17.62 -6.52
C TRP A 2 -5.83 -16.23 -6.95
N ALA A 3 -6.68 -15.21 -6.73
CA ALA A 3 -6.36 -13.85 -7.10
C ALA A 3 -5.48 -13.17 -6.03
N ARG A 4 -4.47 -12.39 -6.46
CA ARG A 4 -3.60 -11.64 -5.54
C ARG A 4 -4.26 -10.38 -4.96
N LYS A 5 -5.32 -9.88 -5.56
CA LYS A 5 -6.01 -8.68 -5.11
C LYS A 5 -7.40 -9.04 -4.60
N LYS A 6 -7.62 -8.79 -3.32
CA LYS A 6 -8.93 -8.89 -2.68
C LYS A 6 -9.48 -7.48 -2.45
N ILE A 7 -10.78 -7.32 -2.65
CA ILE A 7 -11.51 -6.13 -2.25
C ILE A 7 -12.14 -6.44 -0.89
N ASP A 8 -11.59 -5.85 0.17
CA ASP A 8 -11.93 -6.15 1.57
C ASP A 8 -13.21 -5.43 2.02
N ILE A 9 -14.30 -5.65 1.29
CA ILE A 9 -15.62 -5.16 1.64
C ILE A 9 -16.68 -6.16 1.12
N PRO A 10 -17.67 -6.58 1.91
CA PRO A 10 -18.76 -7.44 1.43
C PRO A 10 -19.57 -6.79 0.30
N ALA A 11 -20.06 -7.59 -0.66
CA ALA A 11 -20.88 -7.07 -1.76
C ALA A 11 -22.14 -6.35 -1.26
N ILE A 12 -22.78 -6.89 -0.22
CA ILE A 12 -23.96 -6.27 0.40
C ILE A 12 -23.65 -4.87 0.96
N GLN A 13 -22.42 -4.66 1.48
CA GLN A 13 -22.00 -3.37 1.98
C GLN A 13 -21.83 -2.35 0.83
N ILE A 14 -21.30 -2.80 -0.32
CA ILE A 14 -21.22 -1.96 -1.52
C ILE A 14 -22.62 -1.54 -1.98
N ILE A 15 -23.57 -2.47 -1.98
CA ILE A 15 -24.97 -2.20 -2.36
C ILE A 15 -25.61 -1.18 -1.38
N LYS A 16 -25.38 -1.34 -0.07
CA LYS A 16 -25.83 -0.35 0.94
C LYS A 16 -25.18 1.02 0.70
N GLY A 17 -23.89 1.05 0.35
CA GLY A 17 -23.19 2.28 -0.01
C GLY A 17 -23.78 2.99 -1.23
N ILE A 18 -24.23 2.22 -2.25
CA ILE A 18 -24.97 2.78 -3.41
C ILE A 18 -26.28 3.39 -2.95
N GLY A 19 -27.06 2.72 -2.09
CA GLY A 19 -28.29 3.26 -1.50
C GLY A 19 -28.04 4.58 -0.75
N ARG A 20 -26.95 4.68 0.02
CA ARG A 20 -26.55 5.93 0.70
C ARG A 20 -26.28 7.09 -0.27
N CYS A 21 -25.79 6.79 -1.47
CA CYS A 21 -25.57 7.82 -2.48
C CYS A 21 -26.86 8.47 -3.00
N LEU A 22 -27.99 7.79 -2.86
CA LEU A 22 -29.32 8.28 -3.27
C LEU A 22 -30.02 9.09 -2.17
N SER A 23 -29.53 9.05 -0.94
CA SER A 23 -30.09 9.73 0.22
C SER A 23 -29.30 11.00 0.54
N PRO A 24 -29.94 12.09 0.94
CA PRO A 24 -29.26 13.26 1.48
C PRO A 24 -28.70 12.93 2.86
N ILE A 25 -27.42 12.51 2.93
CA ILE A 25 -26.74 12.21 4.18
C ILE A 25 -26.08 13.48 4.69
N ALA A 26 -26.38 13.87 5.91
CA ALA A 26 -25.70 14.96 6.59
C ALA A 26 -24.27 14.53 6.96
N ASP A 27 -23.27 15.23 6.44
CA ASP A 27 -21.85 14.94 6.64
C ASP A 27 -21.43 15.04 8.11
N THR A 28 -22.05 15.96 8.85
CA THR A 28 -21.69 16.31 10.23
C THR A 28 -21.76 15.14 11.20
N ASN A 29 -22.78 14.29 11.09
CA ASN A 29 -22.88 13.11 11.96
C ASN A 29 -21.76 12.10 11.75
N SER A 30 -21.45 11.80 10.50
CA SER A 30 -20.34 10.86 10.17
C SER A 30 -18.97 11.43 10.54
N LEU A 31 -18.76 12.73 10.37
CA LEU A 31 -17.51 13.41 10.79
C LEU A 31 -17.33 13.35 12.29
N TRP A 32 -18.38 13.69 13.06
CA TRP A 32 -18.34 13.61 14.52
C TRP A 32 -18.05 12.20 15.03
N GLN A 33 -18.68 11.19 14.46
CA GLN A 33 -18.47 9.78 14.84
C GLN A 33 -17.06 9.31 14.52
N ILE A 34 -16.48 9.71 13.38
CA ILE A 34 -15.11 9.40 13.03
C ILE A 34 -14.15 10.09 14.00
N GLU A 35 -14.38 11.37 14.33
CA GLU A 35 -13.52 12.14 15.24
C GLU A 35 -13.60 11.60 16.68
N ALA A 36 -14.77 11.13 17.11
CA ALA A 36 -14.94 10.47 18.42
C ALA A 36 -14.15 9.15 18.51
N LEU A 37 -14.12 8.38 17.44
CA LEU A 37 -13.35 7.11 17.38
C LEU A 37 -11.86 7.35 17.12
N TRP A 38 -11.53 8.37 16.32
CA TRP A 38 -10.18 8.73 15.92
C TRP A 38 -9.91 10.23 16.20
N PRO A 39 -9.56 10.60 17.44
CA PRO A 39 -9.30 11.98 17.80
C PRO A 39 -8.15 12.60 16.99
N ASN A 40 -8.23 13.91 16.79
CA ASN A 40 -7.25 14.70 16.05
C ASN A 40 -7.06 14.24 14.58
N THR A 41 -8.12 13.74 13.95
CA THR A 41 -8.08 13.30 12.56
C THR A 41 -8.91 14.18 11.64
N LEU A 42 -8.50 14.22 10.38
CA LEU A 42 -9.24 14.81 9.28
C LEU A 42 -9.53 13.74 8.23
N PRO A 43 -10.82 13.39 7.99
CA PRO A 43 -11.20 12.55 6.86
C PRO A 43 -10.97 13.28 5.53
N VAL A 44 -10.33 12.57 4.59
CA VAL A 44 -9.94 13.11 3.28
C VAL A 44 -10.39 12.18 2.16
N LEU A 45 -10.43 12.68 0.93
CA LEU A 45 -10.83 11.89 -0.25
C LEU A 45 -9.90 10.69 -0.49
N SER A 46 -8.63 10.84 -0.16
CA SER A 46 -7.59 9.82 -0.22
C SER A 46 -6.35 10.28 0.56
N VAL A 47 -5.40 9.38 0.85
CA VAL A 47 -4.09 9.79 1.43
C VAL A 47 -3.39 10.83 0.55
N ARG A 48 -3.46 10.70 -0.78
CA ARG A 48 -2.90 11.72 -1.70
C ARG A 48 -3.51 13.09 -1.50
N SER A 49 -4.85 13.14 -1.35
CA SER A 49 -5.57 14.40 -1.06
C SER A 49 -5.13 15.01 0.25
N GLY A 50 -4.95 14.17 1.25
CA GLY A 50 -4.50 14.60 2.54
C GLY A 50 -3.04 15.04 2.56
N PHE A 51 -2.17 14.36 1.83
CA PHE A 51 -0.77 14.78 1.70
C PHE A 51 -0.64 16.09 0.92
N ASP A 52 -1.44 16.30 -0.14
CA ASP A 52 -1.53 17.59 -0.85
C ASP A 52 -2.04 18.73 0.07
N LEU A 53 -3.07 18.45 0.88
CA LEU A 53 -3.54 19.40 1.89
C LEU A 53 -2.43 19.74 2.90
N LEU A 54 -1.70 18.75 3.40
CA LEU A 54 -0.61 18.94 4.35
C LEU A 54 0.49 19.81 3.75
N MET A 55 0.98 19.44 2.56
CA MET A 55 2.03 20.22 1.86
C MET A 55 1.60 21.66 1.57
N GLY A 56 0.31 21.89 1.33
CA GLY A 56 -0.21 23.24 1.11
C GLY A 56 -0.60 24.01 2.37
N SER A 57 -0.51 23.40 3.56
CA SER A 57 -0.88 24.03 4.85
C SER A 57 0.34 24.33 5.76
N VAL A 58 1.53 23.95 5.31
CA VAL A 58 2.79 24.25 6.00
C VAL A 58 3.41 25.53 5.43
N ASP A 59 4.01 26.33 6.31
CA ASP A 59 4.65 27.61 5.95
C ASP A 59 6.15 27.40 5.68
N TRP A 60 6.45 26.48 4.74
CA TRP A 60 7.84 26.23 4.35
C TRP A 60 8.20 27.02 3.09
N PRO A 61 9.41 27.58 3.02
CA PRO A 61 9.86 28.31 1.83
C PRO A 61 9.99 27.35 0.64
N PRO A 62 9.81 27.87 -0.60
CA PRO A 62 10.12 27.11 -1.81
C PRO A 62 11.55 26.55 -1.76
N GLY A 63 11.74 25.34 -2.28
CA GLY A 63 13.02 24.62 -2.20
C GLY A 63 13.26 23.88 -0.89
N SER A 64 12.34 23.94 0.09
CA SER A 64 12.38 23.09 1.28
C SER A 64 12.44 21.62 0.92
N GLU A 65 13.26 20.87 1.64
CA GLU A 65 13.49 19.45 1.35
C GLU A 65 12.54 18.56 2.16
N VAL A 66 11.97 17.57 1.47
CA VAL A 66 11.18 16.47 2.05
C VAL A 66 11.93 15.17 1.80
N LEU A 67 12.50 14.60 2.85
CA LEU A 67 13.15 13.30 2.81
C LEU A 67 12.07 12.21 2.71
N MET A 68 12.20 11.29 1.76
CA MET A 68 11.19 10.25 1.53
C MET A 68 11.83 8.88 1.43
N SER A 69 11.22 7.87 2.06
CA SER A 69 11.57 6.45 1.86
C SER A 69 11.66 6.14 0.36
N GLY A 70 12.75 5.52 -0.05
CA GLY A 70 13.12 5.34 -1.46
C GLY A 70 12.12 4.58 -2.33
N LEU A 71 11.20 3.81 -1.72
CA LEU A 71 10.16 3.04 -2.41
C LEU A 71 8.77 3.60 -2.07
N THR A 72 8.12 4.24 -3.03
CA THR A 72 6.77 4.81 -2.84
C THR A 72 5.98 4.82 -4.16
N ILE A 73 4.71 5.24 -4.09
CA ILE A 73 3.92 5.48 -5.32
C ILE A 73 4.38 6.80 -5.98
N PRO A 74 4.48 6.87 -7.31
CA PRO A 74 4.97 8.06 -8.03
C PRO A 74 4.20 9.35 -7.72
N ASP A 75 2.94 9.22 -7.29
CA ASP A 75 2.08 10.36 -6.96
C ASP A 75 2.61 11.16 -5.76
N MET A 76 3.27 10.53 -4.78
CA MET A 76 3.75 11.21 -3.58
C MET A 76 4.88 12.21 -3.88
N PRO A 77 5.97 11.82 -4.59
CA PRO A 77 6.96 12.78 -5.05
C PRO A 77 6.39 13.89 -5.94
N THR A 78 5.39 13.59 -6.77
CA THR A 78 4.72 14.58 -7.62
C THR A 78 4.02 15.64 -6.78
N ILE A 79 3.32 15.25 -5.70
CA ILE A 79 2.66 16.19 -4.79
C ILE A 79 3.67 17.12 -4.12
N VAL A 80 4.82 16.60 -3.64
CA VAL A 80 5.87 17.42 -3.03
C VAL A 80 6.36 18.51 -4.01
N LYS A 81 6.63 18.10 -5.26
CA LYS A 81 7.08 19.02 -6.32
C LYS A 81 6.03 20.06 -6.71
N GLU A 82 4.76 19.70 -6.69
CA GLU A 82 3.64 20.63 -6.96
C GLU A 82 3.64 21.82 -5.98
N HIS A 83 4.07 21.60 -4.74
CA HIS A 83 4.20 22.63 -3.73
C HIS A 83 5.58 23.31 -3.72
N GLN A 84 6.36 23.18 -4.81
CA GLN A 84 7.69 23.78 -4.98
C GLN A 84 8.73 23.30 -3.93
N PHE A 85 8.50 22.11 -3.34
CA PHE A 85 9.45 21.47 -2.43
C PHE A 85 10.31 20.44 -3.18
N GLN A 86 11.48 20.14 -2.63
CA GLN A 86 12.42 19.17 -3.19
C GLN A 86 12.28 17.82 -2.53
N VAL A 87 12.22 16.77 -3.33
CA VAL A 87 12.24 15.39 -2.84
C VAL A 87 13.67 14.93 -2.69
N VAL A 88 14.04 14.54 -1.47
CA VAL A 88 15.33 13.90 -1.18
C VAL A 88 15.08 12.42 -0.90
N PRO A 89 15.41 11.52 -1.84
CA PRO A 89 15.19 10.10 -1.66
C PRO A 89 16.19 9.49 -0.66
N VAL A 90 15.67 8.67 0.26
CA VAL A 90 16.47 7.97 1.27
C VAL A 90 16.41 6.47 1.00
N ASP A 91 17.58 5.84 0.84
CA ASP A 91 17.67 4.42 0.55
C ASP A 91 17.16 3.57 1.72
N LEU A 92 16.61 2.41 1.39
CA LEU A 92 16.17 1.43 2.37
C LEU A 92 17.37 0.66 2.93
N GLN A 93 17.23 0.11 4.12
CA GLN A 93 18.22 -0.84 4.64
C GLN A 93 18.13 -2.18 3.88
N PRO A 94 19.23 -2.89 3.68
CA PRO A 94 19.24 -4.14 2.90
C PRO A 94 18.29 -5.21 3.44
N SER A 95 18.10 -5.26 4.76
CA SER A 95 17.30 -6.28 5.47
C SER A 95 15.90 -5.80 5.84
N SER A 96 15.56 -4.53 5.55
CA SER A 96 14.31 -3.93 5.98
C SER A 96 13.60 -3.22 4.82
N LEU A 97 12.35 -2.82 5.06
CA LEU A 97 11.54 -2.08 4.08
C LEU A 97 11.55 -0.56 4.34
N TYR A 98 12.51 -0.06 5.13
CA TYR A 98 12.58 1.35 5.52
C TYR A 98 14.01 1.82 5.72
N PRO A 99 14.24 3.14 5.68
CA PRO A 99 15.55 3.73 5.95
C PRO A 99 15.91 3.68 7.44
N SER A 100 17.20 3.62 7.78
CA SER A 100 17.66 3.79 9.16
C SER A 100 17.74 5.27 9.56
N ALA A 101 17.76 5.52 10.87
CA ALA A 101 18.05 6.86 11.38
C ALA A 101 19.41 7.37 10.90
N ALA A 102 20.43 6.50 10.79
CA ALA A 102 21.75 6.85 10.28
C ALA A 102 21.70 7.28 8.79
N THR A 103 20.97 6.52 7.95
CA THR A 103 20.80 6.87 6.52
C THR A 103 20.03 8.18 6.36
N ILE A 104 18.99 8.41 7.17
CA ILE A 104 18.24 9.67 7.19
C ILE A 104 19.16 10.81 7.61
N LYS A 105 19.92 10.65 8.71
CA LYS A 105 20.84 11.65 9.24
C LYS A 105 21.85 12.15 8.20
N SER A 106 22.37 11.24 7.37
CA SER A 106 23.34 11.58 6.31
C SER A 106 22.75 12.43 5.17
N LYS A 107 21.42 12.53 5.07
CA LYS A 107 20.71 13.30 4.04
C LYS A 107 20.09 14.59 4.54
N ILE A 108 20.10 14.83 5.86
CA ILE A 108 19.54 16.06 6.44
C ILE A 108 20.47 17.26 6.12
N THR A 109 19.85 18.32 5.63
CA THR A 109 20.48 19.63 5.40
C THR A 109 19.76 20.71 6.21
N THR A 110 20.20 21.96 6.11
CA THR A 110 19.51 23.13 6.70
C THR A 110 18.15 23.42 6.06
N ASN A 111 17.91 22.89 4.85
CA ASN A 111 16.65 23.07 4.11
C ASN A 111 15.64 21.94 4.40
N THR A 112 16.04 20.90 5.12
CA THR A 112 15.14 19.77 5.44
C THR A 112 14.02 20.21 6.37
N ARG A 113 12.77 19.96 6.00
CA ARG A 113 11.57 20.30 6.77
C ARG A 113 10.72 19.11 7.17
N ALA A 114 10.77 18.02 6.40
CA ALA A 114 10.02 16.80 6.73
C ALA A 114 10.79 15.54 6.38
N ILE A 115 10.44 14.47 7.10
CA ILE A 115 10.82 13.09 6.82
C ILE A 115 9.53 12.30 6.66
N VAL A 116 9.35 11.62 5.51
CA VAL A 116 8.21 10.74 5.22
C VAL A 116 8.68 9.29 5.26
N VAL A 117 8.19 8.52 6.23
CA VAL A 117 8.48 7.09 6.36
C VAL A 117 7.23 6.30 6.00
N ALA A 118 7.34 5.41 5.00
CA ALA A 118 6.24 4.57 4.56
C ALA A 118 6.31 3.17 5.19
N HIS A 119 5.22 2.72 5.80
CA HIS A 119 5.02 1.36 6.26
C HIS A 119 4.52 0.49 5.11
N LEU A 120 5.43 -0.29 4.53
CA LEU A 120 5.14 -1.09 3.34
C LEU A 120 4.63 -2.49 3.69
N PHE A 121 3.75 -3.04 2.84
CA PHE A 121 3.28 -4.43 2.86
C PHE A 121 2.60 -4.90 4.16
N GLY A 122 2.09 -3.98 4.96
CA GLY A 122 1.41 -4.28 6.22
C GLY A 122 2.35 -4.29 7.44
N GLN A 123 3.61 -3.89 7.27
CA GLN A 123 4.54 -3.74 8.39
C GLN A 123 4.36 -2.41 9.10
N ARG A 124 4.66 -2.42 10.39
CA ARG A 124 4.80 -1.22 11.21
C ARG A 124 6.21 -1.21 11.76
N GLN A 125 6.93 -0.12 11.54
CA GLN A 125 8.26 0.10 12.09
C GLN A 125 8.17 0.90 13.38
N ASP A 126 9.05 0.63 14.32
CA ASP A 126 9.34 1.56 15.40
C ASP A 126 10.04 2.80 14.84
N LEU A 127 9.43 3.97 15.05
CA LEU A 127 9.92 5.26 14.58
C LEU A 127 10.69 6.03 15.64
N SER A 128 10.90 5.50 16.83
CA SER A 128 11.45 6.21 17.99
C SER A 128 12.80 6.88 17.71
N GLU A 129 13.75 6.15 17.09
CA GLU A 129 15.06 6.72 16.72
C GLU A 129 14.95 7.82 15.66
N ILE A 130 14.09 7.60 14.66
CA ILE A 130 13.86 8.58 13.59
C ILE A 130 13.18 9.83 14.15
N ALA A 131 12.22 9.64 15.07
CA ALA A 131 11.51 10.73 15.74
C ALA A 131 12.46 11.59 16.60
N MET A 132 13.30 10.94 17.42
CA MET A 132 14.31 11.65 18.21
C MET A 132 15.22 12.50 17.31
N LEU A 133 15.68 11.93 16.20
CA LEU A 133 16.50 12.65 15.22
C LEU A 133 15.74 13.83 14.61
N ALA A 134 14.52 13.62 14.13
CA ALA A 134 13.69 14.64 13.49
C ALA A 134 13.40 15.78 14.46
N HIS A 135 12.88 15.48 15.64
CA HIS A 135 12.49 16.49 16.64
C HIS A 135 13.68 17.28 17.16
N SER A 136 14.86 16.66 17.33
CA SER A 136 16.08 17.38 17.74
C SER A 136 16.53 18.44 16.75
N LYS A 137 16.00 18.42 15.52
CA LYS A 137 16.31 19.35 14.42
C LYS A 137 15.10 20.20 13.99
N GLY A 138 13.96 20.09 14.66
CA GLY A 138 12.72 20.77 14.28
C GLY A 138 12.14 20.31 12.94
N ILE A 139 12.39 19.04 12.56
CA ILE A 139 11.92 18.43 11.32
C ILE A 139 10.65 17.65 11.60
N MET A 140 9.60 17.84 10.78
CA MET A 140 8.33 17.12 10.89
C MET A 140 8.48 15.67 10.49
N LEU A 141 8.01 14.74 11.33
CA LEU A 141 7.95 13.31 11.01
C LEU A 141 6.55 12.93 10.51
N ILE A 142 6.47 12.46 9.28
CA ILE A 142 5.24 12.01 8.61
C ILE A 142 5.30 10.50 8.43
N GLU A 143 4.31 9.82 8.98
CA GLU A 143 4.14 8.37 8.89
C GLU A 143 3.10 8.02 7.83
N ASP A 144 3.49 7.31 6.76
CA ASP A 144 2.56 6.81 5.76
C ASP A 144 2.12 5.38 6.08
N CYS A 145 0.99 5.26 6.76
CA CYS A 145 0.32 4.01 7.11
C CYS A 145 -0.66 3.52 6.03
N ALA A 146 -0.55 3.98 4.78
CA ALA A 146 -1.51 3.60 3.73
C ALA A 146 -1.55 2.10 3.43
N GLN A 147 -0.58 1.31 3.87
CA GLN A 147 -0.55 -0.14 3.74
C GLN A 147 -0.48 -0.87 5.10
N ALA A 148 -0.51 -0.15 6.21
CA ALA A 148 -0.27 -0.70 7.53
C ALA A 148 -1.47 -0.65 8.48
N TYR A 149 -2.65 -0.22 8.00
CA TYR A 149 -3.86 -0.29 8.82
C TYR A 149 -4.23 -1.75 9.08
N CYS A 150 -4.27 -2.14 10.33
CA CYS A 150 -4.66 -3.49 10.75
C CYS A 150 -5.65 -3.51 11.92
N GLU A 151 -5.82 -2.38 12.64
CA GLU A 151 -6.71 -2.28 13.81
C GLU A 151 -7.01 -0.83 14.18
N ASN A 152 -8.14 -0.59 14.87
CA ASN A 152 -8.50 0.74 15.35
C ASN A 152 -7.65 1.23 16.54
N GLN A 153 -7.00 0.32 17.27
CA GLN A 153 -6.13 0.68 18.39
C GLN A 153 -4.80 1.27 17.92
N HIS A 154 -4.36 0.92 16.71
CA HIS A 154 -3.19 1.55 16.11
C HIS A 154 -3.61 2.73 15.21
N GLN A 155 -3.59 3.91 15.78
CA GLN A 155 -3.94 5.16 15.11
C GLN A 155 -2.71 5.99 14.72
N GLY A 156 -1.61 5.34 14.37
CA GLY A 156 -0.31 5.95 14.10
C GLY A 156 0.62 5.91 15.32
N SER A 157 1.90 6.12 15.06
CA SER A 157 2.91 6.22 16.11
C SER A 157 2.72 7.49 16.92
N GLU A 158 2.81 7.38 18.24
CA GLU A 158 2.79 8.56 19.13
C GLU A 158 3.96 9.50 18.89
N CYS A 159 5.04 8.98 18.30
CA CYS A 159 6.21 9.77 17.94
C CYS A 159 6.06 10.53 16.62
N ALA A 160 5.11 10.19 15.75
CA ALA A 160 4.91 10.88 14.47
C ALA A 160 4.11 12.18 14.67
N ASP A 161 4.44 13.23 13.93
CA ASP A 161 3.67 14.48 13.94
C ASP A 161 2.40 14.38 13.11
N VAL A 162 2.49 13.57 12.02
CA VAL A 162 1.36 13.29 11.12
C VAL A 162 1.36 11.81 10.76
N SER A 163 0.21 11.14 10.87
CA SER A 163 0.01 9.75 10.40
C SER A 163 -1.13 9.69 9.38
N MET A 164 -0.90 8.99 8.27
CA MET A 164 -1.82 8.94 7.14
C MET A 164 -2.33 7.52 6.88
N PHE A 165 -3.65 7.31 6.87
CA PHE A 165 -4.30 6.02 6.66
C PHE A 165 -5.17 6.01 5.40
N SER A 166 -5.17 4.91 4.66
CA SER A 166 -5.90 4.77 3.40
C SER A 166 -6.99 3.71 3.45
N PHE A 167 -8.19 4.08 3.01
CA PHE A 167 -9.32 3.18 2.82
C PHE A 167 -9.67 3.01 1.33
N GLY A 168 -8.65 3.16 0.47
CA GLY A 168 -8.77 2.94 -0.97
C GLY A 168 -9.11 1.49 -1.33
N PRO A 169 -9.42 1.18 -2.61
CA PRO A 169 -10.04 -0.09 -3.02
C PRO A 169 -9.25 -1.37 -2.71
N ILE A 170 -7.91 -1.29 -2.71
CA ILE A 170 -7.03 -2.44 -2.45
C ILE A 170 -6.39 -2.37 -1.06
N LYS A 171 -7.06 -1.70 -0.12
CA LYS A 171 -6.57 -1.52 1.26
C LYS A 171 -7.37 -2.38 2.23
N THR A 172 -6.77 -2.65 3.38
CA THR A 172 -7.47 -3.25 4.53
C THR A 172 -8.64 -2.37 4.91
N ASN A 173 -9.75 -2.98 5.31
CA ASN A 173 -10.95 -2.26 5.76
C ASN A 173 -11.44 -1.19 4.77
N THR A 174 -11.38 -1.48 3.47
CA THR A 174 -11.65 -0.49 2.42
C THR A 174 -13.07 0.06 2.48
N ALA A 175 -13.19 1.38 2.32
CA ALA A 175 -14.44 2.08 1.96
C ALA A 175 -14.51 2.40 0.46
N LEU A 176 -13.66 1.76 -0.37
CA LEU A 176 -13.49 2.00 -1.81
C LEU A 176 -13.07 3.44 -2.13
N GLY A 177 -12.53 4.15 -1.16
CA GLY A 177 -12.07 5.53 -1.22
C GLY A 177 -11.81 6.05 0.19
N GLY A 178 -11.39 7.29 0.30
CA GLY A 178 -11.15 7.92 1.59
C GLY A 178 -9.75 7.68 2.16
N GLY A 179 -9.44 8.46 3.15
CA GLY A 179 -8.27 8.37 4.02
C GLY A 179 -8.51 9.15 5.30
N LEU A 180 -7.66 8.93 6.28
CA LEU A 180 -7.58 9.72 7.51
C LEU A 180 -6.18 10.31 7.62
N ILE A 181 -6.12 11.56 8.03
CA ILE A 181 -4.88 12.21 8.48
C ILE A 181 -5.03 12.52 9.95
N LYS A 182 -4.20 11.91 10.77
CA LYS A 182 -4.05 12.26 12.18
C LYS A 182 -2.91 13.26 12.32
N VAL A 183 -3.14 14.34 13.02
CA VAL A 183 -2.19 15.45 13.21
C VAL A 183 -2.06 15.74 14.68
N ARG A 184 -0.84 15.75 15.20
CA ARG A 184 -0.57 16.01 16.61
C ARG A 184 -0.81 17.49 16.97
N ASP A 185 -0.36 18.40 16.12
CA ASP A 185 -0.51 19.84 16.33
C ASP A 185 -1.92 20.30 15.97
N ALA A 186 -2.66 20.80 16.95
CA ALA A 186 -4.02 21.28 16.77
C ALA A 186 -4.11 22.50 15.83
N ASN A 187 -3.11 23.37 15.82
CA ASN A 187 -3.08 24.54 14.92
C ASN A 187 -2.91 24.09 13.48
N LEU A 188 -2.00 23.12 13.22
CA LEU A 188 -1.84 22.54 11.90
C LEU A 188 -3.13 21.84 11.45
N LEU A 189 -3.76 21.06 12.33
CA LEU A 189 -5.05 20.42 12.04
C LEU A 189 -6.13 21.45 11.69
N GLY A 190 -6.18 22.59 12.40
CA GLY A 190 -7.05 23.72 12.08
C GLY A 190 -6.82 24.23 10.66
N ARG A 191 -5.57 24.55 10.30
CA ARG A 191 -5.21 24.99 8.94
C ARG A 191 -5.58 23.96 7.86
N LEU A 192 -5.40 22.67 8.13
CA LEU A 192 -5.84 21.62 7.19
C LEU A 192 -7.38 21.61 7.03
N LYS A 193 -8.13 21.72 8.13
CA LYS A 193 -9.61 21.80 8.10
C LYS A 193 -10.07 23.01 7.28
N ASP A 194 -9.51 24.19 7.54
CA ASP A 194 -9.86 25.43 6.83
C ASP A 194 -9.54 25.32 5.33
N ARG A 195 -8.35 24.86 4.99
CA ARG A 195 -7.98 24.64 3.58
C ARG A 195 -8.86 23.59 2.91
N GLN A 196 -9.23 22.51 3.60
CA GLN A 196 -10.15 21.51 3.04
C GLN A 196 -11.52 22.14 2.75
N GLN A 197 -12.01 23.07 3.57
CA GLN A 197 -13.32 23.73 3.35
C GLN A 197 -13.34 24.54 2.04
N THR A 198 -12.24 25.05 1.55
CA THR A 198 -12.17 25.75 0.24
C THR A 198 -12.29 24.82 -0.95
N LEU A 199 -12.08 23.50 -0.78
CA LEU A 199 -12.13 22.55 -1.88
C LEU A 199 -13.56 22.18 -2.26
N PRO A 200 -13.83 21.89 -3.55
CA PRO A 200 -15.14 21.40 -3.98
C PRO A 200 -15.42 20.02 -3.36
N LYS A 201 -16.70 19.77 -3.07
CA LYS A 201 -17.14 18.49 -2.54
C LYS A 201 -17.29 17.46 -3.65
N GLN A 202 -16.81 16.24 -3.43
CA GLN A 202 -17.09 15.11 -4.31
C GLN A 202 -18.62 14.84 -4.32
N THR A 203 -19.23 14.71 -5.49
CA THR A 203 -20.63 14.35 -5.59
C THR A 203 -20.88 12.88 -5.23
N ASN A 204 -22.03 12.58 -4.62
CA ASN A 204 -22.45 11.20 -4.34
C ASN A 204 -22.51 10.37 -5.64
N ALA A 205 -22.87 10.97 -6.78
CA ALA A 205 -22.87 10.29 -8.08
C ALA A 205 -21.48 9.80 -8.51
N LYS A 206 -20.43 10.60 -8.28
CA LYS A 206 -19.03 10.15 -8.52
C LYS A 206 -18.67 8.97 -7.64
N TYR A 207 -19.09 8.97 -6.37
CA TYR A 207 -18.82 7.86 -5.47
C TYR A 207 -19.67 6.63 -5.83
N ALA A 208 -20.95 6.76 -6.16
CA ALA A 208 -21.82 5.68 -6.64
C ALA A 208 -21.21 4.98 -7.88
N LYS A 209 -20.73 5.75 -8.86
CA LYS A 209 -20.04 5.21 -10.03
C LYS A 209 -18.83 4.36 -9.66
N ARG A 210 -18.08 4.79 -8.64
CA ARG A 210 -16.95 4.02 -8.09
C ARG A 210 -17.44 2.73 -7.42
N LEU A 211 -18.48 2.77 -6.61
CA LEU A 211 -19.07 1.61 -5.96
C LEU A 211 -19.54 0.56 -6.99
N LEU A 212 -20.26 0.98 -8.03
CA LEU A 212 -20.70 0.11 -9.12
C LEU A 212 -19.53 -0.55 -9.84
N LYS A 213 -18.48 0.23 -10.17
CA LYS A 213 -17.23 -0.30 -10.75
C LYS A 213 -16.65 -1.42 -9.88
N TYR A 214 -16.52 -1.19 -8.58
CA TYR A 214 -15.89 -2.18 -7.69
C TYR A 214 -16.78 -3.34 -7.32
N LEU A 215 -18.10 -3.20 -7.37
CA LEU A 215 -19.04 -4.31 -7.29
C LEU A 215 -18.82 -5.29 -8.47
N TRP A 216 -18.68 -4.75 -9.68
CA TRP A 216 -18.36 -5.56 -10.86
C TRP A 216 -16.97 -6.21 -10.75
N ILE A 217 -15.92 -5.46 -10.38
CA ILE A 217 -14.56 -6.01 -10.19
C ILE A 217 -14.56 -7.11 -9.12
N LYS A 218 -15.35 -6.96 -8.05
CA LYS A 218 -15.47 -7.98 -7.00
C LYS A 218 -16.00 -9.31 -7.55
N GLY A 219 -16.92 -9.28 -8.49
CA GLY A 219 -17.37 -10.48 -9.24
C GLY A 219 -16.23 -11.15 -10.02
N LEU A 220 -15.35 -10.35 -10.64
CA LEU A 220 -14.15 -10.87 -11.33
C LEU A 220 -13.09 -11.43 -10.38
N CYS A 221 -13.05 -11.01 -9.12
CA CYS A 221 -12.10 -11.53 -8.13
C CYS A 221 -12.52 -12.90 -7.54
N THR A 222 -13.64 -13.48 -7.94
CA THR A 222 -13.99 -14.87 -7.61
C THR A 222 -13.09 -15.85 -8.35
N ARG A 223 -12.93 -17.09 -7.84
CA ARG A 223 -12.08 -18.11 -8.51
C ARG A 223 -12.46 -18.35 -9.97
N MET A 224 -13.76 -18.41 -10.27
CA MET A 224 -14.27 -18.58 -11.64
C MET A 224 -14.08 -17.29 -12.45
N GLY A 225 -14.45 -16.14 -11.88
CA GLY A 225 -14.30 -14.84 -12.52
C GLY A 225 -12.85 -14.51 -12.88
N THR A 226 -11.91 -14.79 -11.99
CA THR A 226 -10.47 -14.61 -12.25
C THR A 226 -10.02 -15.49 -13.40
N ARG A 227 -10.42 -16.79 -13.42
CA ARG A 227 -10.09 -17.70 -14.51
C ARG A 227 -10.67 -17.24 -15.85
N ALA A 228 -11.94 -16.83 -15.87
CA ALA A 228 -12.60 -16.31 -17.07
C ALA A 228 -11.94 -15.02 -17.57
N PHE A 229 -11.58 -14.10 -16.65
CA PHE A 229 -10.85 -12.87 -16.97
C PHE A 229 -9.50 -13.16 -17.63
N TYR A 230 -8.73 -14.11 -17.09
CA TYR A 230 -7.46 -14.53 -17.67
C TYR A 230 -7.62 -15.11 -19.08
N GLN A 231 -8.58 -16.02 -19.25
CA GLN A 231 -8.88 -16.61 -20.55
C GLN A 231 -9.32 -15.55 -21.56
N GLY A 232 -10.18 -14.63 -21.16
CA GLY A 232 -10.62 -13.51 -22.00
C GLY A 232 -9.47 -12.59 -22.42
N CYS A 233 -8.58 -12.22 -21.50
CA CYS A 233 -7.40 -11.44 -21.83
C CYS A 233 -6.47 -12.17 -22.82
N ARG A 234 -6.26 -13.50 -22.61
CA ARG A 234 -5.45 -14.33 -23.49
C ARG A 234 -6.03 -14.42 -24.89
N LEU A 235 -7.33 -14.63 -25.03
CA LEU A 235 -8.02 -14.69 -26.32
C LEU A 235 -7.95 -13.35 -27.08
N LEU A 236 -7.93 -12.21 -26.34
CA LEU A 236 -7.81 -10.87 -26.90
C LEU A 236 -6.37 -10.40 -27.09
N GLY A 237 -5.37 -11.26 -26.85
CA GLY A 237 -3.95 -10.89 -26.92
C GLY A 237 -3.51 -9.81 -25.93
N LYS A 238 -4.29 -9.60 -24.84
CA LYS A 238 -4.01 -8.55 -23.85
C LYS A 238 -3.26 -9.11 -22.66
N ASP A 239 -2.29 -8.34 -22.17
CA ASP A 239 -1.62 -8.62 -20.90
C ASP A 239 -2.62 -8.40 -19.75
N HIS A 240 -3.09 -9.50 -19.17
CA HIS A 240 -4.08 -9.50 -18.07
C HIS A 240 -3.56 -8.75 -16.83
N ASP A 241 -2.25 -8.78 -16.58
CA ASP A 241 -1.65 -8.09 -15.43
C ASP A 241 -1.68 -6.56 -15.61
N LEU A 242 -1.42 -6.10 -16.82
CA LEU A 242 -1.58 -4.69 -17.19
C LEU A 242 -3.04 -4.26 -17.06
N VAL A 243 -3.98 -5.02 -17.62
CA VAL A 243 -5.42 -4.74 -17.54
C VAL A 243 -5.89 -4.73 -16.07
N ALA A 244 -5.52 -5.73 -15.26
CA ALA A 244 -5.88 -5.79 -13.85
C ALA A 244 -5.30 -4.60 -13.06
N SER A 245 -4.07 -4.18 -13.36
CA SER A 245 -3.45 -3.03 -12.70
C SER A 245 -4.13 -1.70 -13.07
N GLN A 246 -4.55 -1.53 -14.31
CA GLN A 246 -5.31 -0.36 -14.77
C GLN A 246 -6.70 -0.30 -14.13
N LEU A 247 -7.42 -1.44 -14.05
CA LEU A 247 -8.72 -1.54 -13.40
C LEU A 247 -8.64 -1.21 -11.90
N ALA A 248 -7.56 -1.60 -11.23
CA ALA A 248 -7.37 -1.36 -9.80
C ALA A 248 -6.94 0.07 -9.45
N ARG A 249 -6.50 0.89 -10.41
CA ARG A 249 -6.08 2.27 -10.16
C ARG A 249 -7.26 3.12 -9.70
N SER A 250 -7.06 3.85 -8.59
CA SER A 250 -8.03 4.82 -8.08
C SER A 250 -8.06 6.11 -8.89
N PHE A 251 -6.90 6.51 -9.41
CA PHE A 251 -6.72 7.71 -10.23
C PHE A 251 -5.98 7.33 -11.53
N PRO A 252 -6.51 7.66 -12.71
CA PRO A 252 -5.80 7.51 -13.99
C PRO A 252 -4.50 8.33 -14.01
N ALA A 253 -3.57 7.96 -14.87
CA ALA A 253 -2.37 8.76 -15.12
C ALA A 253 -2.74 10.11 -15.73
N GLY A 254 -2.02 11.17 -15.36
CA GLY A 254 -2.32 12.56 -15.74
C GLY A 254 -3.37 13.22 -14.84
N GLU A 255 -3.38 14.53 -14.75
CA GLU A 255 -4.33 15.35 -13.98
C GLU A 255 -4.48 14.96 -12.49
N LEU A 256 -3.44 14.37 -11.85
CA LEU A 256 -3.49 13.92 -10.48
C LEU A 256 -4.05 15.00 -9.56
N ILE A 257 -3.48 16.19 -9.62
CA ILE A 257 -3.78 17.30 -8.71
C ILE A 257 -5.26 17.71 -8.81
N ASN A 258 -5.80 17.87 -10.00
CA ASN A 258 -7.20 18.22 -10.23
C ASN A 258 -8.16 17.16 -9.70
N ARG A 259 -7.72 15.91 -9.59
CA ARG A 259 -8.56 14.78 -9.16
C ARG A 259 -8.52 14.53 -7.66
N ILE A 260 -7.47 14.95 -6.97
CA ILE A 260 -7.32 14.75 -5.54
C ILE A 260 -7.81 15.95 -4.71
N ARG A 261 -7.93 17.14 -5.29
CA ARG A 261 -8.37 18.37 -4.60
C ARG A 261 -9.90 18.45 -4.49
N TYR A 262 -10.48 17.48 -3.76
CA TYR A 262 -11.90 17.43 -3.41
C TYR A 262 -12.07 17.03 -1.95
N ARG A 263 -13.13 17.55 -1.31
CA ARG A 263 -13.64 17.01 -0.04
C ARG A 263 -14.34 15.66 -0.29
N PRO A 264 -14.31 14.71 0.66
CA PRO A 264 -15.12 13.49 0.55
C PRO A 264 -16.60 13.80 0.49
N SER A 265 -17.37 12.97 -0.24
CA SER A 265 -18.85 13.04 -0.23
C SER A 265 -19.42 12.51 1.09
N GLY A 266 -20.63 12.91 1.46
CA GLY A 266 -21.31 12.40 2.64
C GLY A 266 -21.48 10.87 2.62
N ALA A 267 -21.80 10.31 1.46
CA ALA A 267 -21.89 8.86 1.30
C ALA A 267 -20.55 8.16 1.54
N LEU A 268 -19.42 8.74 1.11
CA LEU A 268 -18.09 8.20 1.40
C LEU A 268 -17.75 8.30 2.89
N LEU A 269 -18.06 9.43 3.54
CA LEU A 269 -17.85 9.60 4.98
C LEU A 269 -18.66 8.58 5.79
N ALA A 270 -19.92 8.38 5.44
CA ALA A 270 -20.78 7.39 6.08
C ALA A 270 -20.25 5.95 5.89
N GLU A 271 -19.70 5.64 4.71
CA GLU A 271 -19.09 4.33 4.47
C GLU A 271 -17.80 4.16 5.28
N MET A 272 -16.93 5.18 5.33
CA MET A 272 -15.72 5.15 6.17
C MET A 272 -16.07 4.95 7.63
N ASN A 273 -17.05 5.69 8.14
CA ASN A 273 -17.52 5.55 9.51
C ASN A 273 -18.01 4.13 9.82
N ASP A 274 -18.85 3.58 8.95
CA ASP A 274 -19.38 2.22 9.09
C ASP A 274 -18.25 1.16 9.08
N ARG A 275 -17.26 1.34 8.21
CA ARG A 275 -16.09 0.44 8.11
C ARG A 275 -15.21 0.50 9.37
N LEU A 276 -14.98 1.68 9.91
CA LEU A 276 -14.19 1.87 11.13
C LEU A 276 -14.88 1.22 12.35
N HIS A 277 -16.20 1.40 12.51
CA HIS A 277 -16.95 0.82 13.63
C HIS A 277 -17.11 -0.70 13.53
N ARG A 278 -17.11 -1.28 12.34
CA ARG A 278 -17.33 -2.71 12.12
C ARG A 278 -16.02 -3.48 11.86
N TYR A 279 -14.90 -2.91 12.19
CA TYR A 279 -13.62 -3.58 11.98
C TYR A 279 -13.51 -4.87 12.80
N ASN A 280 -13.13 -5.96 12.14
CA ASN A 280 -12.99 -7.28 12.77
C ASN A 280 -11.51 -7.59 13.02
N CYS A 281 -11.04 -7.35 14.24
CA CYS A 281 -9.66 -7.66 14.66
C CYS A 281 -9.34 -9.17 14.58
N CYS A 282 -10.31 -10.05 14.91
CA CYS A 282 -10.09 -11.51 14.86
C CYS A 282 -9.76 -12.02 13.44
N ALA A 283 -10.26 -11.36 12.40
CA ALA A 283 -9.90 -11.69 11.02
C ALA A 283 -8.43 -11.35 10.74
N MET A 284 -7.92 -10.29 11.34
CA MET A 284 -6.52 -9.89 11.18
C MET A 284 -5.58 -10.87 11.89
N ASP A 285 -5.88 -11.29 13.11
CA ASP A 285 -5.09 -12.30 13.84
C ASP A 285 -5.03 -13.63 13.06
N THR A 286 -6.15 -14.03 12.49
CA THR A 286 -6.21 -15.21 11.63
C THR A 286 -5.34 -15.04 10.39
N ARG A 287 -5.33 -13.85 9.79
CA ARG A 287 -4.48 -13.53 8.64
C ARG A 287 -3.00 -13.61 9.00
N ILE A 288 -2.59 -13.02 10.13
CA ILE A 288 -1.21 -13.03 10.62
C ILE A 288 -0.76 -14.48 10.84
N ARG A 289 -1.53 -15.30 11.59
CA ARG A 289 -1.20 -16.72 11.85
C ARG A 289 -1.01 -17.50 10.54
N ARG A 290 -1.87 -17.29 9.55
CA ARG A 290 -1.78 -17.97 8.24
C ARG A 290 -0.60 -17.50 7.42
N ALA A 291 -0.29 -16.21 7.47
CA ALA A 291 0.91 -15.66 6.83
C ALA A 291 2.19 -16.26 7.43
N MET A 292 2.24 -16.41 8.76
CA MET A 292 3.35 -17.09 9.45
C MET A 292 3.45 -18.57 9.03
N SER A 293 2.32 -19.27 8.95
CA SER A 293 2.29 -20.67 8.49
C SER A 293 2.83 -20.83 7.06
N LEU A 294 2.47 -19.93 6.14
CA LEU A 294 3.02 -19.93 4.80
C LEU A 294 4.51 -19.60 4.80
N ARG A 295 4.91 -18.56 5.56
CA ARG A 295 6.32 -18.13 5.68
C ARG A 295 7.22 -19.28 6.10
N ASN A 296 6.81 -20.06 7.11
CA ASN A 296 7.60 -21.16 7.66
C ASN A 296 7.73 -22.37 6.72
N ARG A 297 7.04 -22.37 5.58
CA ARG A 297 7.08 -23.41 4.55
C ARG A 297 7.85 -22.99 3.30
N ILE A 298 8.30 -21.76 3.23
CA ILE A 298 9.07 -21.23 2.09
C ILE A 298 10.55 -21.32 2.42
N ASP A 299 11.28 -22.09 1.61
CA ASP A 299 12.70 -22.37 1.79
C ASP A 299 13.57 -21.33 1.05
N ALA A 300 14.86 -21.26 1.42
CA ALA A 300 15.86 -20.51 0.66
C ALA A 300 15.97 -21.06 -0.78
N PRO A 301 16.27 -20.22 -1.78
CA PRO A 301 16.73 -18.84 -1.67
C PRO A 301 15.65 -17.77 -1.62
N CYS A 302 14.38 -18.16 -1.43
CA CYS A 302 13.29 -17.22 -1.21
C CYS A 302 13.23 -16.76 0.24
N SER A 303 12.87 -15.51 0.45
CA SER A 303 12.52 -15.00 1.76
C SER A 303 11.24 -14.18 1.70
N VAL A 304 10.36 -14.36 2.69
CA VAL A 304 9.15 -13.54 2.78
C VAL A 304 9.53 -12.14 3.24
N VAL A 305 9.05 -11.15 2.52
CA VAL A 305 9.28 -9.74 2.85
C VAL A 305 8.46 -9.39 4.07
N GLY A 306 9.09 -8.80 5.07
CA GLY A 306 8.40 -8.30 6.24
C GLY A 306 8.66 -9.06 7.53
N PHE A 307 8.19 -8.48 8.67
CA PHE A 307 8.28 -9.09 9.98
C PHE A 307 7.31 -10.28 10.11
N LYS A 308 7.61 -11.18 11.05
CA LYS A 308 6.80 -12.38 11.27
C LYS A 308 5.36 -12.06 11.71
N ASP A 309 5.20 -11.04 12.52
CA ASP A 309 3.93 -10.56 13.11
C ASP A 309 3.20 -9.51 12.24
N SER A 310 3.68 -9.27 11.04
CA SER A 310 3.06 -8.35 10.09
C SER A 310 1.71 -8.87 9.58
N ALA A 311 0.78 -7.97 9.35
CA ALA A 311 -0.51 -8.28 8.74
C ALA A 311 -0.41 -8.86 7.33
N HIS A 312 0.72 -8.71 6.65
CA HIS A 312 0.96 -9.16 5.27
C HIS A 312 -0.25 -8.88 4.36
N TRP A 313 -0.80 -7.66 4.42
CA TRP A 313 -1.89 -7.29 3.54
C TRP A 313 -1.52 -7.46 2.07
N VAL A 314 -0.27 -7.18 1.75
CA VAL A 314 0.38 -7.57 0.50
C VAL A 314 1.40 -8.64 0.85
N PHE A 315 1.19 -9.89 0.43
CA PHE A 315 2.16 -10.95 0.64
C PHE A 315 3.17 -10.93 -0.48
N ALA A 316 4.43 -10.69 -0.14
CA ALA A 316 5.54 -10.59 -1.08
C ALA A 316 6.71 -11.44 -0.63
N ILE A 317 7.45 -11.98 -1.60
CA ILE A 317 8.71 -12.66 -1.40
C ILE A 317 9.84 -11.92 -2.12
N ARG A 318 11.05 -12.03 -1.62
CA ARG A 318 12.28 -11.74 -2.35
C ARG A 318 12.75 -13.03 -3.01
N ALA A 319 12.75 -13.05 -4.32
CA ALA A 319 13.30 -14.14 -5.13
C ALA A 319 14.81 -13.88 -5.36
N ILE A 320 15.62 -14.10 -4.31
CA ILE A 320 17.06 -13.85 -4.32
C ILE A 320 17.70 -14.84 -5.28
N ARG A 321 18.65 -14.35 -6.11
CA ARG A 321 19.35 -15.17 -7.13
C ARG A 321 18.41 -15.87 -8.11
N CYS A 322 17.21 -15.33 -8.36
CA CYS A 322 16.30 -15.83 -9.38
C CYS A 322 16.52 -15.05 -10.70
N PRO A 323 17.23 -15.59 -11.67
CA PRO A 323 17.52 -14.91 -12.94
C PRO A 323 16.25 -14.69 -13.77
N ASN A 324 15.28 -15.59 -13.65
CA ASN A 324 14.03 -15.54 -14.41
C ASN A 324 12.80 -15.44 -13.49
N ARG A 325 12.57 -14.25 -12.90
CA ARG A 325 11.36 -14.00 -12.09
C ARG A 325 10.05 -14.11 -12.89
N ASN A 326 10.09 -13.82 -14.18
CA ASN A 326 8.92 -13.97 -15.04
C ASN A 326 8.59 -15.45 -15.24
N GLY A 327 9.60 -16.31 -15.33
CA GLY A 327 9.42 -17.76 -15.34
C GLY A 327 8.78 -18.29 -14.04
N LEU A 328 9.24 -17.79 -12.89
CA LEU A 328 8.63 -18.11 -11.60
C LEU A 328 7.15 -17.68 -11.56
N VAL A 329 6.84 -16.47 -12.01
CA VAL A 329 5.45 -15.96 -12.09
C VAL A 329 4.62 -16.86 -13.01
N GLN A 330 5.13 -17.23 -14.18
CA GLN A 330 4.43 -18.11 -15.12
C GLN A 330 4.22 -19.52 -14.54
N HIS A 331 5.22 -20.05 -13.82
CA HIS A 331 5.10 -21.33 -13.12
C HIS A 331 3.98 -21.30 -12.08
N LEU A 332 3.91 -20.25 -11.26
CA LEU A 332 2.84 -20.05 -10.28
C LEU A 332 1.46 -19.92 -10.93
N TRP A 333 1.35 -19.22 -12.05
CA TRP A 333 0.10 -19.12 -12.81
C TRP A 333 -0.37 -20.46 -13.35
N ASN A 334 0.51 -21.24 -13.93
CA ASN A 334 0.20 -22.58 -14.42
C ASN A 334 -0.32 -23.50 -13.30
N ASN A 335 0.11 -23.23 -12.07
CA ASN A 335 -0.35 -23.90 -10.85
C ASN A 335 -1.55 -23.20 -10.17
N GLY A 336 -2.18 -22.21 -10.81
CA GLY A 336 -3.40 -21.58 -10.33
C GLY A 336 -3.23 -20.49 -9.28
N PHE A 337 -2.03 -19.90 -9.17
CA PHE A 337 -1.70 -18.79 -8.29
C PHE A 337 -1.39 -17.52 -9.10
N ASP A 338 -2.20 -16.47 -8.93
CA ASP A 338 -2.01 -15.17 -9.59
C ASP A 338 -0.86 -14.40 -8.94
N ALA A 339 0.38 -14.71 -9.33
CA ALA A 339 1.57 -13.97 -8.90
C ALA A 339 1.93 -12.86 -9.88
N THR A 340 2.78 -11.90 -9.45
CA THR A 340 3.31 -10.84 -10.33
C THR A 340 4.60 -10.22 -9.78
N THR A 341 5.41 -9.70 -10.69
CA THR A 341 6.51 -8.78 -10.36
C THR A 341 6.09 -7.31 -10.43
N ARG A 342 4.88 -7.00 -10.91
CA ARG A 342 4.41 -5.63 -11.09
C ARG A 342 3.88 -5.04 -9.80
N CYS A 343 4.39 -3.86 -9.45
CA CYS A 343 4.02 -3.10 -8.27
C CYS A 343 3.69 -1.65 -8.64
N SER A 344 2.77 -1.05 -7.90
CA SER A 344 2.50 0.39 -7.99
C SER A 344 3.56 1.25 -7.28
N LEU A 345 4.33 0.64 -6.38
CA LEU A 345 5.48 1.27 -5.76
C LEU A 345 6.64 1.30 -6.77
N LYS A 346 7.37 2.40 -6.77
CA LYS A 346 8.56 2.58 -7.62
C LYS A 346 9.69 3.17 -6.79
N PRO A 347 10.94 2.81 -7.09
CA PRO A 347 12.09 3.56 -6.59
C PRO A 347 12.00 5.03 -7.05
N ILE A 348 12.27 5.95 -6.13
CA ILE A 348 12.25 7.40 -6.44
C ILE A 348 13.48 7.77 -7.29
N SER A 349 14.61 7.09 -7.12
CA SER A 349 15.85 7.33 -7.84
C SER A 349 16.55 6.03 -8.20
N GLN A 350 17.28 6.02 -9.31
CA GLN A 350 18.14 4.91 -9.73
C GLN A 350 19.40 4.77 -8.86
N GLU A 351 19.77 5.82 -8.12
CA GLU A 351 20.95 5.81 -7.24
C GLU A 351 20.74 5.04 -5.93
N LEU A 352 19.49 4.69 -5.59
CA LEU A 352 19.14 3.97 -4.37
C LEU A 352 19.40 2.47 -4.54
N LYS A 353 20.62 2.05 -4.20
CA LYS A 353 21.12 0.69 -4.45
C LYS A 353 20.21 -0.39 -3.84
N HIS A 354 19.92 -0.29 -2.55
CA HIS A 354 19.14 -1.31 -1.84
C HIS A 354 17.66 -1.29 -2.21
N THR A 355 17.10 -0.09 -2.42
CA THR A 355 15.71 0.08 -2.89
C THR A 355 15.52 -0.53 -4.28
N ASN A 356 16.46 -0.27 -5.21
CA ASN A 356 16.39 -0.82 -6.57
C ASN A 356 16.58 -2.34 -6.57
N GLN A 357 17.52 -2.84 -5.77
CA GLN A 357 17.72 -4.28 -5.61
C GLN A 357 16.46 -4.94 -5.07
N LEU A 358 15.89 -4.44 -3.98
CA LEU A 358 14.65 -4.96 -3.39
C LEU A 358 13.50 -4.96 -4.42
N HIS A 359 13.28 -3.83 -5.10
CA HIS A 359 12.26 -3.72 -6.14
C HIS A 359 12.51 -4.71 -7.30
N GLY A 360 13.80 -4.94 -7.63
CA GLY A 360 14.25 -5.93 -8.60
C GLY A 360 14.00 -7.37 -8.19
N GLU A 361 13.90 -7.71 -6.92
CA GLU A 361 13.80 -9.08 -6.41
C GLU A 361 12.36 -9.46 -5.97
N ILE A 362 11.46 -8.50 -5.79
CA ILE A 362 10.11 -8.75 -5.26
C ILE A 362 9.22 -9.48 -6.26
N VAL A 363 8.54 -10.51 -5.75
CA VAL A 363 7.40 -11.19 -6.39
C VAL A 363 6.23 -11.17 -5.42
N PHE A 364 5.07 -10.72 -5.90
CA PHE A 364 3.83 -10.66 -5.14
C PHE A 364 3.04 -11.93 -5.34
N LEU A 365 2.56 -12.51 -4.23
CA LEU A 365 1.81 -13.76 -4.22
C LEU A 365 0.33 -13.52 -3.86
N PRO A 366 -0.58 -14.36 -4.36
CA PRO A 366 -1.95 -14.38 -3.85
C PRO A 366 -1.96 -14.90 -2.42
N PHE A 367 -2.58 -14.12 -1.52
CA PHE A 367 -2.74 -14.53 -0.14
C PHE A 367 -4.05 -13.99 0.43
N GLU A 368 -4.88 -14.90 0.88
CA GLU A 368 -6.17 -14.61 1.50
C GLU A 368 -6.35 -15.39 2.80
N ASP A 369 -7.04 -14.79 3.76
CA ASP A 369 -7.42 -15.43 5.02
C ASP A 369 -8.36 -16.63 4.82
N SER A 370 -9.11 -16.66 3.71
CA SER A 370 -9.98 -17.76 3.31
C SER A 370 -9.27 -18.89 2.57
N MET A 371 -7.99 -18.75 2.22
CA MET A 371 -7.22 -19.76 1.50
C MET A 371 -7.02 -20.99 2.40
N PRO A 372 -7.47 -22.21 2.03
CA PRO A 372 -7.27 -23.41 2.85
C PRO A 372 -5.78 -23.75 3.04
N ASP A 373 -5.43 -24.41 4.14
CA ASP A 373 -4.03 -24.76 4.45
C ASP A 373 -3.39 -25.65 3.38
N LYS A 374 -4.18 -26.53 2.75
CA LYS A 374 -3.73 -27.34 1.61
C LYS A 374 -3.28 -26.48 0.41
N GLU A 375 -3.93 -25.34 0.19
CA GLU A 375 -3.54 -24.41 -0.90
C GLU A 375 -2.31 -23.59 -0.54
N LEU A 376 -2.16 -23.20 0.73
CA LEU A 376 -0.94 -22.57 1.22
C LEU A 376 0.27 -23.51 1.08
N LEU A 377 0.08 -24.79 1.47
CA LEU A 377 1.10 -25.82 1.30
C LEU A 377 1.44 -26.05 -0.18
N ARG A 378 0.41 -26.12 -1.04
CA ARG A 378 0.61 -26.30 -2.49
C ARG A 378 1.39 -25.12 -3.09
N MET A 379 1.10 -23.89 -2.67
CA MET A 379 1.83 -22.70 -3.12
C MET A 379 3.28 -22.71 -2.65
N ALA A 380 3.54 -23.09 -1.41
CA ALA A 380 4.91 -23.24 -0.90
C ALA A 380 5.69 -24.31 -1.68
N ASN A 381 5.07 -25.47 -1.93
CA ASN A 381 5.69 -26.55 -2.73
C ASN A 381 6.00 -26.10 -4.16
N CYS A 382 5.11 -25.32 -4.80
CA CYS A 382 5.37 -24.75 -6.13
C CYS A 382 6.57 -23.81 -6.13
N LEU A 383 6.71 -22.97 -5.09
CA LEU A 383 7.86 -22.07 -4.92
C LEU A 383 9.15 -22.86 -4.71
N ASN A 384 9.16 -23.76 -3.72
CA ASN A 384 10.35 -24.53 -3.37
C ASN A 384 10.81 -25.43 -4.53
N GLY A 385 9.86 -26.07 -5.21
CA GLY A 385 10.14 -26.91 -6.39
C GLY A 385 10.73 -26.14 -7.57
N TYR A 386 10.29 -24.90 -7.81
CA TYR A 386 10.86 -24.07 -8.86
C TYR A 386 12.34 -23.75 -8.61
N PHE A 387 12.70 -23.41 -7.38
CA PHE A 387 14.07 -23.10 -7.02
C PHE A 387 14.98 -24.34 -6.98
N ALA A 388 14.48 -25.49 -6.54
CA ALA A 388 15.21 -26.75 -6.59
C ALA A 388 15.55 -27.14 -8.05
N TRP A 389 14.61 -26.97 -8.98
CA TRP A 389 14.83 -27.24 -10.40
C TRP A 389 15.91 -26.29 -11.00
N GLN A 390 15.84 -24.98 -10.70
CA GLN A 390 16.86 -24.03 -11.18
C GLN A 390 18.27 -24.32 -10.65
N SER A 391 18.39 -24.81 -9.41
CA SER A 391 19.69 -25.16 -8.82
C SER A 391 20.33 -26.34 -9.57
N ASN A 392 19.55 -27.28 -10.05
CA ASN A 392 20.03 -28.44 -10.81
C ASN A 392 20.47 -28.07 -12.23
N GLU A 393 19.72 -27.19 -12.93
CA GLU A 393 20.14 -26.72 -14.27
C GLU A 393 21.44 -25.93 -14.25
N THR A 394 21.67 -25.09 -13.21
CA THR A 394 22.91 -24.34 -13.09
C THR A 394 24.11 -25.20 -12.72
N SER A 395 23.91 -26.33 -12.06
CA SER A 395 24.98 -27.29 -11.75
C SER A 395 25.39 -28.15 -12.96
N GLU A 396 24.47 -28.42 -13.89
CA GLU A 396 24.76 -29.18 -15.11
C GLU A 396 25.46 -28.34 -16.21
N THR A 397 25.34 -27.01 -16.16
CA THR A 397 25.96 -26.11 -17.15
C THR A 397 27.41 -25.69 -16.84
N PHE A 398 27.96 -26.05 -15.67
CA PHE A 398 29.35 -25.91 -15.32
C PHE A 398 29.97 -27.28 -14.98
N PRO A 399 30.47 -28.06 -15.96
CA PRO A 399 31.26 -29.23 -15.63
C PRO A 399 32.53 -28.75 -14.90
N GLN A 400 32.76 -29.34 -13.72
CA GLN A 400 34.00 -29.13 -12.98
C GLN A 400 35.18 -29.36 -13.93
N SER A 401 35.97 -28.33 -14.21
CA SER A 401 37.27 -28.49 -14.82
C SER A 401 38.11 -29.34 -13.88
N ASN A 402 38.24 -30.62 -14.20
CA ASN A 402 39.20 -31.50 -13.55
C ASN A 402 40.58 -30.86 -13.62
N SER A 403 41.08 -30.42 -12.46
CA SER A 403 42.49 -30.16 -12.27
C SER A 403 43.22 -31.51 -12.36
N VAL A 404 43.82 -31.77 -13.51
CA VAL A 404 44.80 -32.83 -13.66
C VAL A 404 46.14 -32.21 -13.33
N SER A 405 46.72 -32.76 -12.26
CA SER A 405 48.13 -32.81 -11.83
C SER A 405 49.11 -31.76 -12.37
#